data_dbb618d7c417fe2dcd2bfbc26afdfcec
#
_entry.id   dbb618d7c417fe2dcd2bfbc26afdfcec
#
_cell.length_a   1.000
_cell.length_b   1.000
_cell.length_c   1.000
_cell.angle_alpha   90.00
_cell.angle_beta   90.00
_cell.angle_gamma   90.00
#
_symmetry.space_group_name_H-M   'P 1'
#
loop_
_entity.id
_entity.type
_entity.pdbx_description
1 polymer ?
#
loop_
_entity_poly.entity_id
_entity_poly.type
_entity_poly.pdbx_seq_one_letter_code
_entity_poly.pdbx_strand_id
1 'polypeptide(L)'
;KPESDLPLSGVTENGQFKVNLWWTKELRSGEYTVVRYDILDTFLKDKPIAIPYELKIFHNGEKIFSKNNVSSDAKPSESRPSNKNDFEWNIPSDVSGIVIVKFENMDGGKVANIEFPIVVNKEESTIKYQIPDWVKNTAGWWATNQIPDSAFVDGIEFLVNEKIIIVSDIERDPLTPYQGIPEWLKTNAGWWANGEIDDKTFATGIEFLIRIGL
;
A
#
# COMPACT_ATOMS: atom_id res chain seq x y z
N LYS A 1 6.18 0.42 -18.07
CA LYS A 1 7.11 -0.51 -17.43
C LYS A 1 7.75 0.14 -16.23
N PRO A 2 7.42 -0.30 -15.05
CA PRO A 2 8.45 -0.66 -14.11
C PRO A 2 8.08 -2.02 -13.49
N GLU A 3 8.56 -3.07 -14.08
CA GLU A 3 8.80 -4.31 -13.40
C GLU A 3 10.02 -4.06 -12.51
N SER A 4 9.97 -4.50 -11.25
CA SER A 4 11.20 -4.77 -10.51
C SER A 4 11.96 -5.79 -11.38
N ASP A 5 13.06 -5.36 -11.98
CA ASP A 5 13.73 -6.13 -13.04
C ASP A 5 14.33 -7.46 -12.56
N LEU A 6 14.15 -7.82 -11.29
CA LEU A 6 14.64 -9.08 -10.72
C LEU A 6 13.55 -9.74 -9.87
N PRO A 7 13.26 -11.04 -10.09
CA PRO A 7 12.37 -11.79 -9.22
C PRO A 7 12.95 -11.94 -7.82
N LEU A 8 12.08 -11.99 -6.81
CA LEU A 8 12.44 -12.48 -5.50
C LEU A 8 12.64 -14.00 -5.61
N SER A 9 13.85 -14.48 -5.41
CA SER A 9 14.22 -15.87 -5.66
C SER A 9 14.67 -16.58 -4.39
N GLY A 10 14.35 -17.85 -4.28
CA GLY A 10 14.83 -18.68 -3.19
C GLY A 10 14.79 -20.17 -3.56
N VAL A 11 15.45 -20.99 -2.73
CA VAL A 11 15.53 -22.44 -2.91
C VAL A 11 14.92 -23.12 -1.70
N THR A 12 14.21 -24.22 -1.93
CA THR A 12 13.62 -25.03 -0.84
C THR A 12 14.67 -25.57 0.13
N GLU A 13 14.24 -25.88 1.34
CA GLU A 13 15.13 -26.42 2.40
C GLU A 13 15.95 -27.64 1.95
N ASN A 14 15.36 -28.51 1.13
CA ASN A 14 16.04 -29.68 0.58
C ASN A 14 16.92 -29.38 -0.65
N GLY A 15 16.97 -28.12 -1.11
CA GLY A 15 17.79 -27.71 -2.24
C GLY A 15 17.26 -28.10 -3.61
N GLN A 16 16.12 -28.80 -3.71
CA GLN A 16 15.64 -29.38 -4.96
C GLN A 16 14.92 -28.37 -5.85
N PHE A 17 14.10 -27.48 -5.28
CA PHE A 17 13.29 -26.56 -6.05
C PHE A 17 13.71 -25.12 -5.80
N LYS A 18 13.76 -24.36 -6.87
CA LYS A 18 13.92 -22.91 -6.83
C LYS A 18 12.60 -22.26 -7.22
N VAL A 19 12.17 -21.29 -6.45
CA VAL A 19 10.99 -20.48 -6.74
C VAL A 19 11.43 -19.07 -7.04
N ASN A 20 10.97 -18.53 -8.17
CA ASN A 20 11.08 -17.13 -8.51
C ASN A 20 9.70 -16.51 -8.40
N LEU A 21 9.60 -15.37 -7.74
CA LEU A 21 8.35 -14.68 -7.44
C LEU A 21 8.45 -13.23 -7.90
N TRP A 22 7.41 -12.71 -8.57
CA TRP A 22 7.37 -11.29 -8.99
C TRP A 22 5.94 -10.76 -9.15
N TRP A 23 5.82 -9.44 -9.10
CA TRP A 23 4.58 -8.68 -9.29
C TRP A 23 4.88 -7.33 -9.93
N THR A 24 3.87 -6.70 -10.52
CA THR A 24 4.06 -5.55 -11.43
C THR A 24 4.05 -4.18 -10.76
N LYS A 25 3.57 -4.09 -9.53
CA LYS A 25 3.46 -2.83 -8.77
C LYS A 25 3.63 -3.08 -7.28
N GLU A 26 3.91 -2.03 -6.55
CA GLU A 26 3.94 -2.06 -5.09
C GLU A 26 2.65 -2.68 -4.52
N LEU A 27 2.78 -3.57 -3.56
CA LEU A 27 1.65 -4.23 -2.91
C LEU A 27 1.07 -3.29 -1.85
N ARG A 28 -0.24 -3.07 -1.92
CA ARG A 28 -0.97 -2.19 -0.98
C ARG A 28 -2.20 -2.87 -0.43
N SER A 29 -2.51 -2.58 0.85
CA SER A 29 -3.75 -3.03 1.48
C SER A 29 -4.98 -2.57 0.69
N GLY A 30 -6.00 -3.41 0.60
CA GLY A 30 -7.23 -3.10 -0.13
C GLY A 30 -7.13 -3.24 -1.66
N GLU A 31 -5.92 -3.44 -2.22
CA GLU A 31 -5.74 -3.53 -3.66
C GLU A 31 -5.75 -4.97 -4.19
N TYR A 32 -6.18 -5.08 -5.45
CA TYR A 32 -6.04 -6.30 -6.24
C TYR A 32 -4.66 -6.36 -6.88
N THR A 33 -4.03 -7.53 -6.85
CA THR A 33 -2.76 -7.80 -7.51
C THR A 33 -2.73 -9.20 -8.12
N VAL A 34 -1.82 -9.39 -9.07
CA VAL A 34 -1.47 -10.70 -9.61
C VAL A 34 -0.02 -10.97 -9.30
N VAL A 35 0.24 -12.02 -8.55
CA VAL A 35 1.59 -12.48 -8.25
C VAL A 35 1.91 -13.66 -9.16
N ARG A 36 3.03 -13.56 -9.86
CA ARG A 36 3.53 -14.61 -10.76
C ARG A 36 4.71 -15.31 -10.14
N TYR A 37 4.93 -16.55 -10.51
CA TYR A 37 6.05 -17.34 -10.03
C TYR A 37 6.44 -18.44 -11.02
N ASP A 38 7.69 -18.88 -10.95
CA ASP A 38 8.17 -20.09 -11.58
C ASP A 38 8.68 -21.06 -10.54
N ILE A 39 8.44 -22.34 -10.76
CA ILE A 39 9.01 -23.43 -9.98
C ILE A 39 9.98 -24.17 -10.89
N LEU A 40 11.23 -24.21 -10.47
CA LEU A 40 12.34 -24.74 -11.23
C LEU A 40 12.99 -25.89 -10.46
N ASP A 41 13.41 -26.94 -11.16
CA ASP A 41 14.20 -28.02 -10.58
C ASP A 41 15.70 -27.68 -10.68
N THR A 42 16.35 -27.51 -9.56
CA THR A 42 17.78 -27.14 -9.48
C THR A 42 18.70 -28.27 -9.99
N PHE A 43 18.29 -29.52 -9.82
CA PHE A 43 19.05 -30.67 -10.31
C PHE A 43 18.96 -30.84 -11.82
N LEU A 44 17.92 -30.25 -12.43
CA LEU A 44 17.73 -30.20 -13.88
C LEU A 44 18.19 -28.87 -14.50
N LYS A 45 19.14 -28.18 -13.88
CA LYS A 45 19.71 -26.88 -14.32
C LYS A 45 18.64 -25.77 -14.40
N ASP A 46 17.88 -25.61 -13.33
CA ASP A 46 16.79 -24.63 -13.22
C ASP A 46 15.71 -24.77 -14.33
N LYS A 47 15.41 -25.99 -14.71
CA LYS A 47 14.35 -26.24 -15.70
C LYS A 47 12.98 -26.08 -15.04
N PRO A 48 12.03 -25.34 -15.67
CA PRO A 48 10.65 -25.26 -15.20
C PRO A 48 10.00 -26.63 -15.17
N ILE A 49 9.27 -26.94 -14.10
CA ILE A 49 8.63 -28.24 -13.87
C ILE A 49 7.18 -28.11 -13.47
N ALA A 50 6.40 -29.16 -13.73
CA ALA A 50 5.03 -29.27 -13.29
C ALA A 50 4.96 -30.24 -12.10
N ILE A 51 4.75 -29.71 -10.90
CA ILE A 51 4.65 -30.45 -9.64
C ILE A 51 3.48 -29.96 -8.81
N PRO A 52 2.87 -30.82 -7.97
CA PRO A 52 1.92 -30.39 -6.97
C PRO A 52 2.61 -29.60 -5.85
N TYR A 53 1.92 -28.62 -5.28
CA TYR A 53 2.36 -27.82 -4.14
C TYR A 53 1.17 -27.17 -3.46
N GLU A 54 1.40 -26.62 -2.26
CA GLU A 54 0.47 -25.77 -1.53
C GLU A 54 1.03 -24.36 -1.46
N LEU A 55 0.21 -23.36 -1.76
CA LEU A 55 0.55 -21.95 -1.62
C LEU A 55 -0.31 -21.33 -0.53
N LYS A 56 0.32 -20.67 0.43
CA LYS A 56 -0.35 -20.00 1.55
C LYS A 56 0.29 -18.64 1.80
N ILE A 57 -0.51 -17.69 2.26
CA ILE A 57 -0.01 -16.39 2.74
C ILE A 57 -0.44 -16.21 4.19
N PHE A 58 0.52 -15.79 5.01
CA PHE A 58 0.33 -15.52 6.43
C PHE A 58 0.61 -14.05 6.76
N HIS A 59 -0.18 -13.49 7.66
CA HIS A 59 0.05 -12.18 8.25
C HIS A 59 -0.10 -12.32 9.77
N ASN A 60 0.91 -11.87 10.52
CA ASN A 60 0.95 -11.99 11.99
C ASN A 60 0.67 -13.42 12.51
N GLY A 61 1.10 -14.44 11.77
CA GLY A 61 0.88 -15.86 12.11
C GLY A 61 -0.49 -16.42 11.70
N GLU A 62 -1.40 -15.60 11.24
CA GLU A 62 -2.71 -16.02 10.72
C GLU A 62 -2.66 -16.24 9.21
N LYS A 63 -3.31 -17.31 8.75
CA LYS A 63 -3.41 -17.62 7.32
C LYS A 63 -4.52 -16.77 6.68
N ILE A 64 -4.12 -15.86 5.78
CA ILE A 64 -5.02 -14.93 5.09
C ILE A 64 -5.36 -15.34 3.65
N PHE A 65 -4.59 -16.26 3.06
CA PHE A 65 -4.84 -16.77 1.71
C PHE A 65 -4.32 -18.20 1.59
N SER A 66 -4.99 -19.01 0.77
CA SER A 66 -4.48 -20.33 0.37
C SER A 66 -4.96 -20.77 -1.00
N LYS A 67 -4.09 -21.46 -1.72
CA LYS A 67 -4.36 -22.14 -2.97
C LYS A 67 -3.84 -23.57 -2.81
N ASN A 68 -4.76 -24.53 -2.60
CA ASN A 68 -4.41 -25.93 -2.32
C ASN A 68 -4.59 -26.80 -3.57
N ASN A 69 -3.90 -27.93 -3.60
CA ASN A 69 -3.99 -28.93 -4.66
C ASN A 69 -3.75 -28.38 -6.06
N VAL A 70 -2.86 -27.42 -6.16
CA VAL A 70 -2.45 -26.85 -7.45
C VAL A 70 -1.24 -27.60 -7.99
N SER A 71 -1.07 -27.56 -9.30
CA SER A 71 0.13 -28.02 -9.98
C SER A 71 0.74 -26.86 -10.75
N SER A 72 2.05 -26.69 -10.66
CA SER A 72 2.77 -25.71 -11.47
C SER A 72 2.72 -26.07 -12.96
N ASP A 73 3.07 -25.12 -13.81
CA ASP A 73 3.27 -25.34 -15.24
C ASP A 73 4.77 -25.46 -15.53
N ALA A 74 5.14 -26.40 -16.38
CA ALA A 74 6.50 -26.59 -16.85
C ALA A 74 6.96 -25.53 -17.88
N LYS A 75 6.14 -24.49 -18.13
CA LYS A 75 6.49 -23.37 -18.99
C LYS A 75 6.72 -22.13 -18.16
N PRO A 76 7.74 -21.31 -18.50
CA PRO A 76 7.99 -20.06 -17.82
C PRO A 76 6.75 -19.16 -17.83
N SER A 77 6.48 -18.46 -16.73
CA SER A 77 5.29 -17.62 -16.60
C SER A 77 5.30 -16.43 -17.55
N GLU A 78 6.48 -15.96 -17.96
CA GLU A 78 6.65 -14.89 -18.97
C GLU A 78 6.07 -15.26 -20.34
N SER A 79 5.93 -16.56 -20.63
CA SER A 79 5.50 -17.06 -21.94
C SER A 79 3.99 -17.01 -22.15
N ARG A 80 3.19 -16.67 -21.12
CA ARG A 80 1.74 -16.71 -21.19
C ARG A 80 1.04 -15.64 -20.34
N PRO A 81 -0.01 -15.00 -20.87
CA PRO A 81 -1.02 -14.36 -20.05
C PRO A 81 -1.93 -15.46 -19.45
N SER A 82 -2.16 -15.41 -18.16
CA SER A 82 -2.95 -16.33 -17.32
C SER A 82 -2.45 -17.77 -17.27
N ASN A 83 -1.91 -18.15 -16.16
CA ASN A 83 -1.27 -19.42 -16.00
C ASN A 83 -1.56 -20.07 -14.68
N LYS A 84 -1.24 -21.36 -14.64
CA LYS A 84 -1.17 -22.11 -13.39
C LYS A 84 -0.12 -21.57 -12.41
N ASN A 85 0.84 -20.78 -12.90
CA ASN A 85 1.94 -20.17 -12.15
C ASN A 85 1.69 -18.70 -11.79
N ASP A 86 0.47 -18.35 -11.52
CA ASP A 86 0.08 -17.08 -10.93
C ASP A 86 -1.02 -17.28 -9.90
N PHE A 87 -1.22 -16.28 -9.07
CA PHE A 87 -2.40 -16.16 -8.25
C PHE A 87 -2.88 -14.73 -8.19
N GLU A 88 -4.17 -14.60 -8.26
CA GLU A 88 -4.88 -13.35 -8.03
C GLU A 88 -5.09 -13.17 -6.53
N TRP A 89 -4.75 -12.01 -6.01
CA TRP A 89 -4.87 -11.73 -4.61
C TRP A 89 -5.53 -10.36 -4.37
N ASN A 90 -6.71 -10.41 -3.78
CA ASN A 90 -7.32 -9.23 -3.18
C ASN A 90 -6.73 -9.07 -1.78
N ILE A 91 -5.81 -8.13 -1.63
CA ILE A 91 -5.15 -7.87 -0.36
C ILE A 91 -6.18 -7.30 0.61
N PRO A 92 -6.43 -7.91 1.78
CA PRO A 92 -7.38 -7.35 2.74
C PRO A 92 -6.96 -5.93 3.18
N SER A 93 -7.92 -5.05 3.42
CA SER A 93 -7.66 -3.63 3.76
C SER A 93 -7.00 -3.43 5.11
N ASP A 94 -7.09 -4.42 5.98
CA ASP A 94 -6.48 -4.47 7.32
C ASP A 94 -5.09 -5.14 7.32
N VAL A 95 -4.63 -5.65 6.18
CA VAL A 95 -3.31 -6.29 6.04
C VAL A 95 -2.28 -5.27 5.57
N SER A 96 -1.31 -4.97 6.42
CA SER A 96 -0.14 -4.15 6.08
C SER A 96 1.10 -4.60 6.84
N GLY A 97 2.28 -4.27 6.33
CA GLY A 97 3.55 -4.74 6.86
C GLY A 97 4.03 -6.03 6.20
N ILE A 98 4.72 -6.87 6.96
CA ILE A 98 5.29 -8.10 6.42
C ILE A 98 4.24 -9.20 6.36
N VAL A 99 4.05 -9.77 5.18
CA VAL A 99 3.32 -11.03 4.96
C VAL A 99 4.31 -12.09 4.49
N ILE A 100 4.03 -13.34 4.81
CA ILE A 100 4.88 -14.48 4.44
C ILE A 100 4.15 -15.31 3.39
N VAL A 101 4.68 -15.35 2.18
CA VAL A 101 4.22 -16.25 1.12
C VAL A 101 4.98 -17.58 1.25
N LYS A 102 4.25 -18.68 1.42
CA LYS A 102 4.81 -20.02 1.58
C LYS A 102 4.42 -20.92 0.43
N PHE A 103 5.41 -21.60 -0.11
CA PHE A 103 5.23 -22.78 -0.96
C PHE A 103 5.61 -24.01 -0.15
N GLU A 104 4.66 -24.90 0.06
CA GLU A 104 4.83 -26.05 0.94
C GLU A 104 4.51 -27.37 0.21
N ASN A 105 5.05 -28.48 0.75
CA ASN A 105 4.79 -29.84 0.26
C ASN A 105 5.03 -30.00 -1.24
N MET A 106 6.05 -29.32 -1.77
CA MET A 106 6.37 -29.36 -3.20
C MET A 106 6.74 -30.79 -3.61
N ASP A 107 6.05 -31.29 -4.66
CA ASP A 107 6.14 -32.67 -5.13
C ASP A 107 5.92 -33.73 -4.02
N GLY A 108 5.06 -33.39 -3.02
CA GLY A 108 4.79 -34.24 -1.87
C GLY A 108 5.92 -34.33 -0.84
N GLY A 109 6.98 -33.55 -0.99
CA GLY A 109 8.13 -33.53 -0.09
C GLY A 109 7.88 -32.71 1.17
N LYS A 110 7.92 -33.34 2.37
CA LYS A 110 7.69 -32.66 3.66
C LYS A 110 8.72 -31.56 3.99
N VAL A 111 9.90 -31.62 3.40
CA VAL A 111 11.01 -30.65 3.56
C VAL A 111 11.24 -29.83 2.30
N ALA A 112 10.35 -29.96 1.31
CA ALA A 112 10.39 -29.15 0.10
C ALA A 112 9.51 -27.90 0.26
N ASN A 113 9.92 -27.01 1.16
CA ASN A 113 9.22 -25.79 1.52
C ASN A 113 10.11 -24.58 1.30
N ILE A 114 9.48 -23.43 1.03
CA ILE A 114 10.17 -22.14 0.94
C ILE A 114 9.24 -21.03 1.36
N GLU A 115 9.79 -19.99 1.98
CA GLU A 115 9.07 -18.81 2.46
C GLU A 115 9.66 -17.54 1.88
N PHE A 116 8.77 -16.60 1.54
CA PHE A 116 9.14 -15.29 1.05
C PHE A 116 8.48 -14.21 1.93
N PRO A 117 9.25 -13.45 2.72
CA PRO A 117 8.75 -12.25 3.34
C PRO A 117 8.59 -11.17 2.28
N ILE A 118 7.39 -10.63 2.14
CA ILE A 118 7.07 -9.52 1.24
C ILE A 118 6.39 -8.40 2.02
N VAL A 119 6.55 -7.17 1.58
CA VAL A 119 5.98 -6.01 2.25
C VAL A 119 4.70 -5.60 1.52
N VAL A 120 3.61 -5.51 2.29
CA VAL A 120 2.37 -4.85 1.88
C VAL A 120 2.35 -3.48 2.53
N ASN A 121 2.35 -2.44 1.72
CA ASN A 121 2.23 -1.09 2.23
C ASN A 121 0.78 -0.81 2.62
N LYS A 122 0.61 0.03 3.64
CA LYS A 122 -0.72 0.53 3.95
C LYS A 122 -1.24 1.25 2.71
N GLU A 123 -2.51 1.01 2.35
CA GLU A 123 -3.15 1.86 1.36
C GLU A 123 -2.90 3.31 1.80
N GLU A 124 -2.19 4.08 0.98
CA GLU A 124 -2.33 5.52 1.09
C GLU A 124 -3.81 5.73 0.82
N SER A 125 -4.56 6.03 1.88
CA SER A 125 -5.92 6.50 1.69
C SER A 125 -5.79 7.66 0.70
N THR A 126 -6.06 7.41 -0.56
CA THR A 126 -6.46 8.44 -1.49
C THR A 126 -7.82 8.86 -0.97
N ILE A 127 -7.81 9.54 0.17
CA ILE A 127 -8.95 10.33 0.59
C ILE A 127 -9.11 11.26 -0.61
N LYS A 128 -10.10 10.97 -1.40
CA LYS A 128 -10.51 11.84 -2.49
C LYS A 128 -11.14 13.01 -1.75
N TYR A 129 -10.28 13.96 -1.33
CA TYR A 129 -10.72 15.19 -0.74
C TYR A 129 -11.59 15.89 -1.79
N GLN A 130 -12.88 15.61 -1.78
CA GLN A 130 -13.82 16.44 -2.53
C GLN A 130 -14.11 17.66 -1.69
N ILE A 131 -13.09 18.48 -1.54
CA ILE A 131 -13.25 19.75 -0.82
C ILE A 131 -14.10 20.66 -1.70
N PRO A 132 -15.26 21.12 -1.22
CA PRO A 132 -16.13 21.99 -2.01
C PRO A 132 -15.42 23.28 -2.44
N ASP A 133 -15.70 23.79 -3.63
CA ASP A 133 -15.06 24.99 -4.19
C ASP A 133 -15.18 26.23 -3.29
N TRP A 134 -16.25 26.35 -2.51
CA TRP A 134 -16.43 27.48 -1.59
C TRP A 134 -15.32 27.50 -0.51
N VAL A 135 -14.76 26.33 -0.14
CA VAL A 135 -13.66 26.25 0.83
C VAL A 135 -12.38 26.82 0.25
N LYS A 136 -12.14 26.60 -1.06
CA LYS A 136 -11.00 27.21 -1.78
C LYS A 136 -11.11 28.74 -1.78
N ASN A 137 -12.30 29.26 -2.00
CA ASN A 137 -12.53 30.70 -1.93
C ASN A 137 -12.24 31.25 -0.53
N THR A 138 -12.71 30.56 0.52
CA THR A 138 -12.45 30.94 1.91
C THR A 138 -10.95 30.93 2.24
N ALA A 139 -10.23 29.90 1.79
CA ALA A 139 -8.78 29.81 1.94
C ALA A 139 -8.05 30.96 1.21
N GLY A 140 -8.50 31.33 0.02
CA GLY A 140 -7.97 32.49 -0.73
C GLY A 140 -8.19 33.83 0.00
N TRP A 141 -9.36 34.03 0.56
CA TRP A 141 -9.66 35.23 1.36
C TRP A 141 -8.81 35.28 2.64
N TRP A 142 -8.61 34.15 3.28
CA TRP A 142 -7.75 34.07 4.45
C TRP A 142 -6.27 34.32 4.10
N ALA A 143 -5.76 33.73 3.03
CA ALA A 143 -4.39 33.94 2.56
C ALA A 143 -4.09 35.42 2.25
N THR A 144 -5.11 36.16 1.83
CA THR A 144 -5.02 37.60 1.52
C THR A 144 -5.45 38.51 2.69
N ASN A 145 -5.62 37.95 3.90
CA ASN A 145 -6.07 38.66 5.11
C ASN A 145 -7.42 39.37 4.99
N GLN A 146 -8.31 38.89 4.12
CA GLN A 146 -9.68 39.41 4.01
C GLN A 146 -10.60 38.85 5.10
N ILE A 147 -10.27 37.71 5.68
CA ILE A 147 -10.94 37.11 6.84
C ILE A 147 -9.93 36.83 7.94
N PRO A 148 -10.33 36.87 9.23
CA PRO A 148 -9.46 36.58 10.36
C PRO A 148 -9.15 35.08 10.46
N ASP A 149 -8.09 34.75 11.18
CA ASP A 149 -7.65 33.36 11.45
C ASP A 149 -8.78 32.51 12.06
N SER A 150 -9.59 33.10 12.97
CA SER A 150 -10.72 32.41 13.60
C SER A 150 -11.75 31.90 12.58
N ALA A 151 -12.10 32.72 11.57
CA ALA A 151 -13.04 32.31 10.54
C ALA A 151 -12.50 31.17 9.65
N PHE A 152 -11.18 31.11 9.45
CA PHE A 152 -10.54 30.00 8.77
C PHE A 152 -10.58 28.73 9.62
N VAL A 153 -10.28 28.82 10.93
CA VAL A 153 -10.34 27.71 11.89
C VAL A 153 -11.74 27.11 11.95
N ASP A 154 -12.78 27.96 12.09
CA ASP A 154 -14.18 27.53 12.10
C ASP A 154 -14.51 26.73 10.82
N GLY A 155 -13.98 27.16 9.67
CA GLY A 155 -14.13 26.44 8.39
C GLY A 155 -13.45 25.08 8.39
N ILE A 156 -12.26 24.96 8.95
CA ILE A 156 -11.55 23.68 9.07
C ILE A 156 -12.26 22.75 10.04
N GLU A 157 -12.72 23.25 11.20
CA GLU A 157 -13.52 22.44 12.14
C GLU A 157 -14.78 21.89 11.48
N PHE A 158 -15.46 22.70 10.67
CA PHE A 158 -16.60 22.22 9.88
C PHE A 158 -16.21 21.08 8.94
N LEU A 159 -15.12 21.21 8.20
CA LEU A 159 -14.67 20.16 7.26
C LEU A 159 -14.31 18.83 7.96
N VAL A 160 -13.74 18.91 9.15
CA VAL A 160 -13.42 17.74 9.97
C VAL A 160 -14.69 17.12 10.55
N ASN A 161 -15.60 17.91 11.10
CA ASN A 161 -16.85 17.44 11.70
C ASN A 161 -17.77 16.77 10.67
N GLU A 162 -17.85 17.33 9.46
CA GLU A 162 -18.60 16.76 8.34
C GLU A 162 -17.86 15.61 7.63
N LYS A 163 -16.68 15.22 8.12
CA LYS A 163 -15.84 14.17 7.53
C LYS A 163 -15.47 14.42 6.05
N ILE A 164 -15.43 15.65 5.63
CA ILE A 164 -14.94 16.06 4.31
C ILE A 164 -13.41 15.96 4.28
N ILE A 165 -12.76 16.29 5.40
CA ILE A 165 -11.35 15.97 5.67
C ILE A 165 -11.34 14.92 6.78
N ILE A 166 -10.77 13.75 6.48
CA ILE A 166 -10.62 12.69 7.47
C ILE A 166 -9.25 12.85 8.11
N VAL A 167 -9.24 13.24 9.36
CA VAL A 167 -8.04 13.28 10.18
C VAL A 167 -7.94 11.91 10.87
N SER A 168 -7.07 11.04 10.36
CA SER A 168 -6.78 9.74 10.99
C SER A 168 -6.09 10.00 12.33
N ASP A 169 -6.43 9.20 13.37
CA ASP A 169 -5.92 9.23 14.74
C ASP A 169 -4.58 9.98 14.90
N ILE A 170 -4.65 11.30 14.93
CA ILE A 170 -3.48 12.13 15.16
C ILE A 170 -3.31 12.19 16.68
N GLU A 171 -2.32 11.48 17.21
CA GLU A 171 -1.86 11.72 18.56
C GLU A 171 -1.42 13.21 18.65
N ARG A 172 -2.14 13.97 19.46
CA ARG A 172 -1.73 15.35 19.79
C ARG A 172 -0.36 15.26 20.47
N ASP A 173 0.61 16.01 19.97
CA ASP A 173 1.87 16.18 20.66
C ASP A 173 1.64 17.08 21.90
N PRO A 174 1.62 16.51 23.13
CA PRO A 174 1.33 17.29 24.33
C PRO A 174 2.44 18.28 24.70
N LEU A 175 3.55 18.26 23.98
CA LEU A 175 4.74 19.06 24.26
C LEU A 175 4.85 20.32 23.41
N THR A 176 4.00 20.49 22.42
CA THR A 176 4.03 21.68 21.57
C THR A 176 2.92 22.66 21.99
N PRO A 177 3.24 23.75 22.70
CA PRO A 177 2.26 24.79 22.98
C PRO A 177 1.80 25.44 21.69
N TYR A 178 0.49 25.60 21.50
CA TYR A 178 -0.09 26.34 20.38
C TYR A 178 0.50 27.74 20.28
N GLN A 179 1.18 28.05 19.21
CA GLN A 179 1.82 29.36 18.97
C GLN A 179 1.13 30.17 17.85
N GLY A 180 -0.11 29.81 17.51
CA GLY A 180 -0.83 30.42 16.41
C GLY A 180 -0.60 29.72 15.08
N ILE A 181 -1.32 30.14 14.05
CA ILE A 181 -1.23 29.54 12.72
C ILE A 181 0.07 30.02 12.05
N PRO A 182 0.95 29.10 11.59
CA PRO A 182 2.17 29.50 10.92
C PRO A 182 1.92 30.22 9.59
N GLU A 183 2.69 31.25 9.28
CA GLU A 183 2.58 32.04 8.04
C GLU A 183 2.71 31.18 6.77
N TRP A 184 3.53 30.11 6.80
CA TRP A 184 3.65 29.23 5.66
C TRP A 184 2.32 28.55 5.27
N LEU A 185 1.40 28.37 6.23
CA LEU A 185 0.11 27.77 5.95
C LEU A 185 -0.82 28.76 5.21
N LYS A 186 -0.73 30.05 5.48
CA LYS A 186 -1.42 31.08 4.68
C LYS A 186 -0.93 31.06 3.25
N THR A 187 0.39 30.91 3.06
CA THR A 187 0.97 30.78 1.73
C THR A 187 0.45 29.54 1.01
N ASN A 188 0.41 28.38 1.68
CA ASN A 188 -0.14 27.16 1.12
C ASN A 188 -1.63 27.28 0.79
N ALA A 189 -2.41 27.94 1.64
CA ALA A 189 -3.82 28.21 1.38
C ALA A 189 -4.03 29.07 0.12
N GLY A 190 -3.18 30.06 -0.10
CA GLY A 190 -3.17 30.87 -1.31
C GLY A 190 -2.84 30.05 -2.56
N TRP A 191 -1.81 29.24 -2.52
CA TRP A 191 -1.44 28.35 -3.62
C TRP A 191 -2.54 27.35 -3.93
N TRP A 192 -3.17 26.80 -2.89
CA TRP A 192 -4.28 25.87 -3.07
C TRP A 192 -5.51 26.55 -3.69
N ALA A 193 -5.89 27.73 -3.22
CA ALA A 193 -6.98 28.51 -3.77
C ALA A 193 -6.77 28.86 -5.25
N ASN A 194 -5.52 29.07 -5.66
CA ASN A 194 -5.11 29.36 -7.03
C ASN A 194 -4.91 28.09 -7.89
N GLY A 195 -5.02 26.89 -7.30
CA GLY A 195 -4.80 25.62 -7.99
C GLY A 195 -3.32 25.28 -8.25
N GLU A 196 -2.39 25.92 -7.56
CA GLU A 196 -0.93 25.69 -7.66
C GLU A 196 -0.50 24.44 -6.89
N ILE A 197 -1.24 24.05 -5.84
CA ILE A 197 -1.11 22.79 -5.12
C ILE A 197 -2.44 22.04 -5.09
N ASP A 198 -2.37 20.71 -4.98
CA ASP A 198 -3.55 19.85 -4.96
C ASP A 198 -4.21 19.77 -3.56
N ASP A 199 -5.41 19.20 -3.52
CA ASP A 199 -6.20 19.04 -2.29
C ASP A 199 -5.46 18.20 -1.24
N LYS A 200 -4.67 17.21 -1.65
CA LYS A 200 -3.86 16.35 -0.75
C LYS A 200 -2.79 17.16 -0.05
N THR A 201 -2.04 17.96 -0.79
CA THR A 201 -0.96 18.80 -0.25
C THR A 201 -1.50 19.81 0.77
N PHE A 202 -2.64 20.44 0.46
CA PHE A 202 -3.31 21.33 1.39
C PHE A 202 -3.78 20.61 2.65
N ALA A 203 -4.46 19.45 2.51
CA ALA A 203 -4.94 18.66 3.63
C ALA A 203 -3.82 18.21 4.58
N THR A 204 -2.63 17.87 4.05
CA THR A 204 -1.45 17.56 4.87
C THR A 204 -1.04 18.74 5.75
N GLY A 205 -1.17 19.98 5.26
CA GLY A 205 -0.96 21.18 6.05
C GLY A 205 -1.99 21.33 7.19
N ILE A 206 -3.25 20.99 6.93
CA ILE A 206 -4.32 21.00 7.95
C ILE A 206 -4.07 19.91 9.02
N GLU A 207 -3.67 18.70 8.62
CA GLU A 207 -3.30 17.63 9.56
C GLU A 207 -2.18 18.08 10.51
N PHE A 208 -1.19 18.81 9.99
CA PHE A 208 -0.14 19.39 10.81
C PHE A 208 -0.70 20.35 11.87
N LEU A 209 -1.63 21.25 11.50
CA LEU A 209 -2.26 22.17 12.46
C LEU A 209 -2.97 21.45 13.59
N ILE A 210 -3.76 20.42 13.25
CA ILE A 210 -4.51 19.63 14.23
C ILE A 210 -3.54 18.92 15.18
N ARG A 211 -2.41 18.43 14.66
CA ARG A 211 -1.37 17.78 15.47
C ARG A 211 -0.73 18.72 16.50
N ILE A 212 -0.51 19.99 16.17
CA ILE A 212 0.07 20.99 17.07
C ILE A 212 -0.95 21.66 18.00
N GLY A 213 -2.22 21.24 17.97
CA GLY A 213 -3.20 21.60 18.98
C GLY A 213 -4.21 22.69 18.59
N LEU A 214 -4.47 22.85 17.29
CA LEU A 214 -5.58 23.67 16.82
C LEU A 214 -6.89 22.95 17.08
#